data_d563bfc2f2c47f21398640c8067be3fc
#
_entry.id   d563bfc2f2c47f21398640c8067be3fc
#
_cell.length_a   1.000
_cell.length_b   1.000
_cell.length_c   1.000
_cell.angle_alpha   90.00
_cell.angle_beta   90.00
_cell.angle_gamma   90.00
#
_symmetry.space_group_name_H-M   'P 1'
#
loop_
_entity.id
_entity.type
_entity.pdbx_description
1 polymer ?
#
loop_
_entity_poly.entity_id
_entity_poly.type
_entity_poly.pdbx_seq_one_letter_code
_entity_poly.pdbx_strand_id
1 'polypeptide(L)'
;MDFPAFPDSAHPITWPEGFKAAASFTFDVDAESCTIAHDPASTRRMSLMSHQSYGPKVAVPRLLQILQRHDIQATFFIPGFTAESYPDVVRRIADAGHEIAHHGYLHEPMQGIDAATEARYIDRGLEALANVAGVRPVGYRAPWWELNWHSPALLADRGFLYDSSLLDGDAPYRFSVADGDSRDLVEIPVDWALDDWEQYAFYPGVTGSGVIESPAKVLEMWTLEAEAHHAAGSCFVLTNHPFISGRPSKAVALEQLISQVKAMDGMWVTTLAKIAEHTRATVTEVHSHARIEVPGFPDAGARFTPAQVRQPVLAAGQL
;
A
#
# COMPACT_ATOMS: atom_id res chain seq x y z
N MET A 1 22.46 -12.56 9.42
CA MET A 1 21.99 -13.41 10.56
C MET A 1 21.57 -14.75 9.99
N ASP A 2 21.79 -15.87 10.71
CA ASP A 2 21.18 -17.15 10.33
C ASP A 2 19.72 -17.12 10.81
N PHE A 3 18.80 -16.87 9.92
CA PHE A 3 17.38 -16.98 10.24
C PHE A 3 17.00 -18.46 10.37
N PRO A 4 16.28 -18.87 11.41
CA PRO A 4 15.74 -20.21 11.47
C PRO A 4 14.76 -20.43 10.31
N ALA A 5 14.68 -21.66 9.80
CA ALA A 5 13.62 -22.01 8.87
C ALA A 5 12.27 -21.78 9.57
N PHE A 6 11.46 -20.88 9.02
CA PHE A 6 10.09 -20.70 9.50
C PHE A 6 9.26 -21.90 9.04
N PRO A 7 8.54 -22.59 9.97
CA PRO A 7 7.65 -23.65 9.57
C PRO A 7 6.52 -23.05 8.74
N ASP A 8 6.34 -23.62 7.56
CA ASP A 8 5.22 -23.46 6.64
C ASP A 8 4.55 -22.07 6.61
N SER A 9 4.85 -21.29 5.57
CA SER A 9 4.02 -20.13 5.26
C SER A 9 2.58 -20.61 5.08
N ALA A 10 1.61 -19.88 5.61
CA ALA A 10 0.18 -20.19 5.43
C ALA A 10 -0.19 -20.28 3.93
N HIS A 11 0.61 -19.65 3.07
CA HIS A 11 0.41 -19.56 1.62
C HIS A 11 1.73 -19.85 0.89
N PRO A 12 2.09 -21.12 0.70
CA PRO A 12 3.32 -21.49 -0.01
C PRO A 12 3.24 -21.08 -1.49
N ILE A 13 4.27 -20.38 -1.96
CA ILE A 13 4.41 -19.96 -3.35
C ILE A 13 5.73 -20.47 -3.92
N THR A 14 5.73 -20.87 -5.20
CA THR A 14 6.95 -21.17 -5.94
C THR A 14 7.23 -20.01 -6.88
N TRP A 15 8.36 -19.36 -6.69
CA TRP A 15 8.77 -18.21 -7.50
C TRP A 15 9.29 -18.64 -8.88
N PRO A 16 9.44 -17.71 -9.85
CA PRO A 16 10.01 -18.01 -11.15
C PRO A 16 11.40 -18.66 -11.02
N GLU A 17 11.81 -19.43 -12.03
CA GLU A 17 13.11 -20.11 -12.03
C GLU A 17 14.27 -19.14 -11.75
N GLY A 18 15.13 -19.51 -10.80
CA GLY A 18 16.26 -18.71 -10.34
C GLY A 18 15.93 -17.76 -9.18
N PHE A 19 14.67 -17.66 -8.76
CA PHE A 19 14.28 -16.82 -7.62
C PHE A 19 13.81 -17.65 -6.43
N LYS A 20 14.06 -17.13 -5.24
CA LYS A 20 13.70 -17.74 -3.93
C LYS A 20 12.63 -16.94 -3.20
N ALA A 21 12.61 -15.64 -3.41
CA ALA A 21 11.68 -14.71 -2.80
C ALA A 21 11.40 -13.54 -3.75
N ALA A 22 10.39 -12.73 -3.46
CA ALA A 22 10.13 -11.53 -4.22
C ALA A 22 10.21 -10.27 -3.35
N ALA A 23 10.46 -9.14 -3.99
CA ALA A 23 10.39 -7.83 -3.36
C ALA A 23 9.75 -6.80 -4.29
N SER A 24 8.90 -5.94 -3.73
CA SER A 24 8.35 -4.81 -4.46
C SER A 24 8.50 -3.53 -3.64
N PHE A 25 9.02 -2.48 -4.29
CA PHE A 25 9.02 -1.13 -3.75
C PHE A 25 7.78 -0.43 -4.28
N THR A 26 6.89 -0.01 -3.38
CA THR A 26 5.64 0.63 -3.73
C THR A 26 5.59 2.07 -3.23
N PHE A 27 4.85 2.92 -3.94
CA PHE A 27 4.74 4.34 -3.64
C PHE A 27 3.28 4.77 -3.72
N ASP A 28 2.71 5.17 -2.58
CA ASP A 28 1.36 5.71 -2.50
C ASP A 28 1.46 7.24 -2.69
N VAL A 29 1.07 7.71 -3.89
CA VAL A 29 1.27 9.11 -4.32
C VAL A 29 0.06 9.95 -3.93
N ASP A 30 -0.23 9.98 -2.65
CA ASP A 30 -1.45 10.64 -2.12
C ASP A 30 -1.47 12.14 -2.39
N ALA A 31 -0.32 12.79 -2.28
CA ALA A 31 -0.24 14.24 -2.32
C ALA A 31 -1.23 14.86 -1.32
N GLU A 32 -2.02 15.86 -1.73
CA GLU A 32 -2.99 16.52 -0.84
C GLU A 32 -4.26 15.69 -0.59
N SER A 33 -4.48 14.62 -1.36
CA SER A 33 -5.77 13.90 -1.35
C SER A 33 -6.12 13.33 0.02
N CYS A 34 -5.20 12.62 0.68
CA CYS A 34 -5.44 12.01 1.99
C CYS A 34 -5.81 13.06 3.05
N THR A 35 -5.15 14.21 3.01
CA THR A 35 -5.39 15.33 3.93
C THR A 35 -6.75 15.97 3.69
N ILE A 36 -7.11 16.17 2.43
CA ILE A 36 -8.40 16.77 2.03
C ILE A 36 -9.55 15.82 2.35
N ALA A 37 -9.38 14.52 2.09
CA ALA A 37 -10.38 13.52 2.41
C ALA A 37 -10.67 13.42 3.91
N HIS A 38 -9.62 13.54 4.74
CA HIS A 38 -9.76 13.51 6.19
C HIS A 38 -10.46 14.77 6.73
N ASP A 39 -10.07 15.95 6.24
CA ASP A 39 -10.64 17.26 6.60
C ASP A 39 -10.59 18.20 5.38
N PRO A 40 -11.73 18.45 4.72
CA PRO A 40 -11.78 19.39 3.60
C PRO A 40 -11.35 20.82 3.93
N ALA A 41 -11.42 21.23 5.22
CA ALA A 41 -10.93 22.53 5.64
C ALA A 41 -9.40 22.66 5.60
N SER A 42 -8.69 21.54 5.50
CA SER A 42 -7.23 21.50 5.35
C SER A 42 -6.74 22.25 4.11
N THR A 43 -7.56 22.38 3.07
CA THR A 43 -7.27 23.20 1.87
C THR A 43 -6.94 24.66 2.18
N ARG A 44 -7.37 25.18 3.35
CA ARG A 44 -7.08 26.55 3.81
C ARG A 44 -5.73 26.65 4.55
N ARG A 45 -5.06 25.54 4.79
CA ARG A 45 -3.81 25.45 5.57
C ARG A 45 -2.62 25.39 4.61
N MET A 46 -2.12 26.57 4.22
CA MET A 46 -1.05 26.70 3.21
C MET A 46 0.19 25.83 3.51
N SER A 47 0.67 25.81 4.76
CA SER A 47 1.85 25.02 5.15
C SER A 47 1.60 23.52 5.00
N LEU A 48 0.40 23.07 5.35
CA LEU A 48 0.01 21.68 5.24
C LEU A 48 -0.08 21.24 3.77
N MET A 49 -0.75 22.03 2.93
CA MET A 49 -0.82 21.77 1.49
C MET A 49 0.57 21.76 0.85
N SER A 50 1.45 22.67 1.27
CA SER A 50 2.84 22.69 0.78
C SER A 50 3.64 21.45 1.20
N HIS A 51 3.37 20.90 2.40
CA HIS A 51 4.00 19.67 2.87
C HIS A 51 3.61 18.47 1.99
N GLN A 52 2.31 18.34 1.67
CA GLN A 52 1.80 17.26 0.85
C GLN A 52 2.25 17.37 -0.63
N SER A 53 2.16 18.58 -1.20
CA SER A 53 2.57 18.83 -2.58
C SER A 53 4.08 18.63 -2.85
N TYR A 54 4.89 18.53 -1.80
CA TYR A 54 6.30 18.16 -1.93
C TYR A 54 6.47 16.79 -2.60
N GLY A 55 5.54 15.86 -2.35
CA GLY A 55 5.53 14.53 -2.96
C GLY A 55 5.65 14.60 -4.48
N PRO A 56 4.61 15.04 -5.18
CA PRO A 56 4.63 15.09 -6.64
C PRO A 56 5.64 16.09 -7.19
N LYS A 57 5.86 17.26 -6.55
CA LYS A 57 6.70 18.32 -7.10
C LYS A 57 8.21 18.07 -7.01
N VAL A 58 8.66 17.44 -5.93
CA VAL A 58 10.10 17.29 -5.62
C VAL A 58 10.49 15.83 -5.44
N ALA A 59 9.68 15.09 -4.70
CA ALA A 59 10.05 13.73 -4.30
C ALA A 59 9.93 12.72 -5.45
N VAL A 60 8.82 12.68 -6.18
CA VAL A 60 8.65 11.74 -7.31
C VAL A 60 9.78 11.86 -8.33
N PRO A 61 10.18 13.06 -8.81
CA PRO A 61 11.33 13.18 -9.71
C PRO A 61 12.63 12.59 -9.13
N ARG A 62 12.87 12.74 -7.82
CA ARG A 62 14.03 12.18 -7.13
C ARG A 62 13.96 10.65 -7.04
N LEU A 63 12.80 10.12 -6.67
CA LEU A 63 12.58 8.69 -6.54
C LEU A 63 12.71 7.98 -7.89
N LEU A 64 12.18 8.56 -8.97
CA LEU A 64 12.35 8.03 -10.32
C LEU A 64 13.84 7.96 -10.73
N GLN A 65 14.66 8.94 -10.35
CA GLN A 65 16.10 8.89 -10.59
C GLN A 65 16.78 7.77 -9.78
N ILE A 66 16.36 7.53 -8.54
CA ILE A 66 16.87 6.42 -7.72
C ILE A 66 16.52 5.09 -8.39
N LEU A 67 15.25 4.87 -8.73
CA LEU A 67 14.79 3.64 -9.39
C LEU A 67 15.53 3.39 -10.71
N GLN A 68 15.72 4.45 -11.52
CA GLN A 68 16.49 4.38 -12.77
C GLN A 68 17.94 3.98 -12.55
N ARG A 69 18.64 4.55 -11.54
CA ARG A 69 20.03 4.18 -11.24
C ARG A 69 20.20 2.71 -10.87
N HIS A 70 19.18 2.15 -10.23
CA HIS A 70 19.17 0.75 -9.82
C HIS A 70 18.52 -0.18 -10.86
N ASP A 71 18.04 0.36 -11.97
CA ASP A 71 17.38 -0.42 -13.03
C ASP A 71 16.30 -1.34 -12.45
N ILE A 72 15.39 -0.78 -11.66
CA ILE A 72 14.23 -1.48 -11.10
C ILE A 72 12.92 -0.79 -11.47
N GLN A 73 11.89 -1.60 -11.65
CA GLN A 73 10.52 -1.12 -11.78
C GLN A 73 9.83 -1.18 -10.41
N ALA A 74 8.97 -0.22 -10.14
CA ALA A 74 8.21 -0.09 -8.91
C ALA A 74 6.71 0.06 -9.23
N THR A 75 5.86 -0.11 -8.23
CA THR A 75 4.41 0.11 -8.33
C THR A 75 4.06 1.44 -7.67
N PHE A 76 3.30 2.28 -8.37
CA PHE A 76 2.81 3.56 -7.88
C PHE A 76 1.29 3.51 -7.77
N PHE A 77 0.79 3.53 -6.55
CA PHE A 77 -0.63 3.67 -6.24
C PHE A 77 -1.01 5.14 -6.25
N ILE A 78 -1.93 5.53 -7.13
CA ILE A 78 -2.22 6.94 -7.38
C ILE A 78 -3.73 7.20 -7.24
N PRO A 79 -4.14 8.07 -6.29
CA PRO A 79 -5.52 8.55 -6.24
C PRO A 79 -5.89 9.32 -7.51
N GLY A 80 -7.13 9.16 -7.98
CA GLY A 80 -7.60 9.86 -9.19
C GLY A 80 -7.46 11.38 -9.11
N PHE A 81 -7.75 11.97 -7.94
CA PHE A 81 -7.59 13.40 -7.68
C PHE A 81 -6.12 13.85 -7.83
N THR A 82 -5.18 13.03 -7.35
CA THR A 82 -3.75 13.31 -7.51
C THR A 82 -3.34 13.25 -8.99
N ALA A 83 -3.89 12.29 -9.74
CA ALA A 83 -3.63 12.22 -11.18
C ALA A 83 -4.12 13.47 -11.92
N GLU A 84 -5.33 13.93 -11.64
CA GLU A 84 -5.88 15.17 -12.23
C GLU A 84 -5.08 16.42 -11.82
N SER A 85 -4.62 16.46 -10.56
CA SER A 85 -3.88 17.60 -10.00
C SER A 85 -2.43 17.69 -10.50
N TYR A 86 -1.81 16.54 -10.80
CA TYR A 86 -0.40 16.42 -11.18
C TYR A 86 -0.19 15.54 -12.44
N PRO A 87 -0.87 15.84 -13.55
CA PRO A 87 -0.89 14.96 -14.73
C PRO A 87 0.49 14.69 -15.32
N ASP A 88 1.40 15.68 -15.30
CA ASP A 88 2.76 15.52 -15.82
C ASP A 88 3.61 14.56 -14.99
N VAL A 89 3.37 14.51 -13.67
CA VAL A 89 4.07 13.61 -12.78
C VAL A 89 3.63 12.17 -13.06
N VAL A 90 2.33 11.95 -13.21
CA VAL A 90 1.77 10.62 -13.49
C VAL A 90 2.24 10.10 -14.84
N ARG A 91 2.24 10.95 -15.88
CA ARG A 91 2.80 10.59 -17.19
C ARG A 91 4.28 10.20 -17.09
N ARG A 92 5.09 10.94 -16.34
CA ARG A 92 6.51 10.60 -16.14
C ARG A 92 6.72 9.25 -15.46
N ILE A 93 5.86 8.88 -14.51
CA ILE A 93 5.90 7.56 -13.86
C ILE A 93 5.61 6.46 -14.91
N ALA A 94 4.56 6.66 -15.73
CA ALA A 94 4.20 5.72 -16.80
C ALA A 94 5.30 5.62 -17.87
N ASP A 95 5.81 6.77 -18.35
CA ASP A 95 6.86 6.83 -19.38
C ASP A 95 8.19 6.20 -18.92
N ALA A 96 8.45 6.19 -17.61
CA ALA A 96 9.59 5.50 -17.01
C ALA A 96 9.40 3.98 -16.90
N GLY A 97 8.24 3.45 -17.30
CA GLY A 97 7.96 2.00 -17.32
C GLY A 97 7.57 1.44 -15.95
N HIS A 98 7.21 2.28 -14.98
CA HIS A 98 6.69 1.82 -13.71
C HIS A 98 5.21 1.47 -13.81
N GLU A 99 4.75 0.59 -12.93
CA GLU A 99 3.34 0.27 -12.81
C GLU A 99 2.58 1.44 -12.17
N ILE A 100 1.44 1.80 -12.75
CA ILE A 100 0.45 2.66 -12.13
C ILE A 100 -0.71 1.79 -11.66
N ALA A 101 -0.97 1.82 -10.36
CA ALA A 101 -2.06 1.14 -9.69
C ALA A 101 -3.06 2.14 -9.09
N HIS A 102 -4.25 1.65 -8.74
CA HIS A 102 -5.36 2.46 -8.29
C HIS A 102 -5.34 2.65 -6.76
N HIS A 103 -5.68 3.86 -6.29
CA HIS A 103 -5.71 4.21 -4.85
C HIS A 103 -6.92 5.07 -4.46
N GLY A 104 -8.13 4.65 -4.85
CA GLY A 104 -9.32 5.48 -4.67
C GLY A 104 -9.35 6.69 -5.61
N TYR A 105 -10.28 7.62 -5.36
CA TYR A 105 -10.30 8.89 -6.09
C TYR A 105 -9.66 10.03 -5.29
N LEU A 106 -10.16 10.30 -4.06
CA LEU A 106 -9.67 11.36 -3.17
C LEU A 106 -9.00 10.76 -1.91
N HIS A 107 -8.55 9.50 -1.96
CA HIS A 107 -8.05 8.78 -0.78
C HIS A 107 -9.14 8.71 0.33
N GLU A 108 -10.35 8.34 -0.07
CA GLU A 108 -11.52 8.36 0.79
C GLU A 108 -11.38 7.42 1.98
N PRO A 109 -11.86 7.81 3.18
CA PRO A 109 -12.00 6.88 4.29
C PRO A 109 -13.01 5.79 3.93
N MET A 110 -12.54 4.56 3.73
CA MET A 110 -13.36 3.47 3.21
C MET A 110 -14.30 2.87 4.26
N GLN A 111 -13.97 3.03 5.53
CA GLN A 111 -14.73 2.44 6.63
C GLN A 111 -16.19 2.89 6.65
N GLY A 112 -17.10 1.92 6.46
CA GLY A 112 -18.54 2.14 6.61
C GLY A 112 -19.22 2.84 5.44
N ILE A 113 -18.57 3.02 4.30
CA ILE A 113 -19.25 3.46 3.07
C ILE A 113 -20.01 2.29 2.43
N ASP A 114 -21.09 2.60 1.75
CA ASP A 114 -21.87 1.60 1.02
C ASP A 114 -21.22 1.24 -0.31
N ALA A 115 -21.55 0.04 -0.83
CA ALA A 115 -20.98 -0.49 -2.06
C ALA A 115 -21.20 0.43 -3.29
N ALA A 116 -22.32 1.13 -3.36
CA ALA A 116 -22.61 2.02 -4.49
C ALA A 116 -21.75 3.29 -4.44
N THR A 117 -21.45 3.78 -3.25
CA THR A 117 -20.54 4.92 -3.04
C THR A 117 -19.10 4.53 -3.34
N GLU A 118 -18.63 3.38 -2.84
CA GLU A 118 -17.30 2.87 -3.13
C GLU A 118 -17.11 2.62 -4.63
N ALA A 119 -18.12 2.01 -5.29
CA ALA A 119 -18.11 1.80 -6.73
C ALA A 119 -17.87 3.10 -7.51
N ARG A 120 -18.53 4.20 -7.10
CA ARG A 120 -18.33 5.51 -7.75
C ARG A 120 -16.92 6.06 -7.56
N TYR A 121 -16.31 5.88 -6.39
CA TYR A 121 -14.93 6.32 -6.15
C TYR A 121 -13.93 5.52 -6.99
N ILE A 122 -14.11 4.20 -7.07
CA ILE A 122 -13.28 3.35 -7.92
C ILE A 122 -13.44 3.76 -9.40
N ASP A 123 -14.67 3.91 -9.90
CA ASP A 123 -14.92 4.28 -11.29
C ASP A 123 -14.31 5.64 -11.65
N ARG A 124 -14.46 6.62 -10.76
CA ARG A 124 -13.89 7.95 -10.96
C ARG A 124 -12.36 7.94 -10.96
N GLY A 125 -11.74 7.14 -10.09
CA GLY A 125 -10.28 6.96 -10.09
C GLY A 125 -9.77 6.30 -11.36
N LEU A 126 -10.45 5.25 -11.84
CA LEU A 126 -10.16 4.60 -13.13
C LEU A 126 -10.25 5.58 -14.30
N GLU A 127 -11.31 6.39 -14.36
CA GLU A 127 -11.51 7.40 -15.39
C GLU A 127 -10.38 8.45 -15.37
N ALA A 128 -10.02 8.95 -14.19
CA ALA A 128 -8.95 9.94 -14.04
C ALA A 128 -7.59 9.39 -14.54
N LEU A 129 -7.23 8.17 -14.16
CA LEU A 129 -5.97 7.54 -14.56
C LEU A 129 -5.94 7.25 -16.08
N ALA A 130 -7.05 6.80 -16.64
CA ALA A 130 -7.18 6.59 -18.08
C ALA A 130 -7.04 7.90 -18.86
N ASN A 131 -7.69 8.97 -18.41
CA ASN A 131 -7.65 10.28 -19.07
C ASN A 131 -6.27 10.95 -18.99
N VAL A 132 -5.56 10.78 -17.86
CA VAL A 132 -4.28 11.44 -17.61
C VAL A 132 -3.12 10.70 -18.27
N ALA A 133 -3.06 9.38 -18.12
CA ALA A 133 -1.90 8.58 -18.54
C ALA A 133 -2.24 7.47 -19.55
N GLY A 134 -3.48 7.34 -19.97
CA GLY A 134 -3.91 6.25 -20.87
C GLY A 134 -3.79 4.86 -20.22
N VAL A 135 -3.70 4.78 -18.91
CA VAL A 135 -3.49 3.53 -18.18
C VAL A 135 -4.81 3.04 -17.60
N ARG A 136 -5.07 1.74 -17.74
CA ARG A 136 -6.08 1.04 -16.99
C ARG A 136 -5.39 0.18 -15.92
N PRO A 137 -5.41 0.58 -14.65
CA PRO A 137 -4.80 -0.17 -13.57
C PRO A 137 -5.35 -1.59 -13.46
N VAL A 138 -4.47 -2.54 -13.16
CA VAL A 138 -4.84 -3.92 -12.83
C VAL A 138 -4.69 -4.21 -11.34
N GLY A 139 -4.08 -3.30 -10.61
CA GLY A 139 -3.86 -3.38 -9.16
C GLY A 139 -4.61 -2.29 -8.41
N TYR A 140 -5.03 -2.64 -7.20
CA TYR A 140 -5.69 -1.77 -6.26
C TYR A 140 -5.00 -1.84 -4.91
N ARG A 141 -4.96 -0.71 -4.22
CA ARG A 141 -4.70 -0.61 -2.78
C ARG A 141 -5.76 0.30 -2.19
N ALA A 142 -6.45 -0.18 -1.16
CA ALA A 142 -7.44 0.63 -0.50
C ALA A 142 -6.78 1.81 0.24
N PRO A 143 -7.33 3.03 0.17
CA PRO A 143 -6.95 4.09 1.08
C PRO A 143 -6.98 3.61 2.55
N TRP A 144 -5.93 3.93 3.34
CA TRP A 144 -5.77 3.46 4.73
C TRP A 144 -5.66 1.94 4.89
N TRP A 145 -5.48 1.18 3.81
CA TRP A 145 -5.53 -0.29 3.76
C TRP A 145 -6.84 -0.87 4.30
N GLU A 146 -7.91 -0.12 4.20
CA GLU A 146 -9.24 -0.51 4.69
C GLU A 146 -10.12 -1.04 3.54
N LEU A 147 -10.29 -2.35 3.48
CA LEU A 147 -11.25 -3.00 2.57
C LEU A 147 -12.59 -3.23 3.26
N ASN A 148 -13.68 -2.93 2.55
CA ASN A 148 -15.01 -3.40 2.95
C ASN A 148 -15.25 -4.83 2.45
N TRP A 149 -16.14 -5.56 3.08
CA TRP A 149 -16.50 -6.92 2.67
C TRP A 149 -17.09 -7.02 1.25
N HIS A 150 -17.54 -5.92 0.68
CA HIS A 150 -18.02 -5.84 -0.70
C HIS A 150 -16.96 -5.36 -1.70
N SER A 151 -15.82 -4.84 -1.23
CA SER A 151 -14.76 -4.30 -2.10
C SER A 151 -14.21 -5.33 -3.08
N PRO A 152 -13.89 -6.58 -2.69
CA PRO A 152 -13.34 -7.56 -3.63
C PRO A 152 -14.25 -7.82 -4.83
N ALA A 153 -15.57 -7.91 -4.62
CA ALA A 153 -16.52 -8.09 -5.71
C ALA A 153 -16.56 -6.87 -6.66
N LEU A 154 -16.51 -5.66 -6.11
CA LEU A 154 -16.45 -4.42 -6.90
C LEU A 154 -15.19 -4.32 -7.74
N LEU A 155 -14.05 -4.78 -7.20
CA LEU A 155 -12.76 -4.81 -7.90
C LEU A 155 -12.79 -5.85 -9.04
N ALA A 156 -13.27 -7.06 -8.75
CA ALA A 156 -13.40 -8.11 -9.77
C ALA A 156 -14.33 -7.72 -10.91
N ASP A 157 -15.47 -7.04 -10.62
CA ASP A 157 -16.41 -6.51 -11.62
C ASP A 157 -15.73 -5.53 -12.59
N ARG A 158 -14.66 -4.86 -12.15
CA ARG A 158 -13.91 -3.87 -12.93
C ARG A 158 -12.65 -4.43 -13.58
N GLY A 159 -12.38 -5.71 -13.38
CA GLY A 159 -11.26 -6.43 -13.99
C GLY A 159 -9.93 -6.17 -13.31
N PHE A 160 -9.92 -5.80 -12.04
CA PHE A 160 -8.68 -5.81 -11.27
C PHE A 160 -8.14 -7.23 -11.12
N LEU A 161 -6.84 -7.36 -11.17
CA LEU A 161 -6.12 -8.62 -11.00
C LEU A 161 -5.80 -8.88 -9.53
N TYR A 162 -5.41 -7.82 -8.80
CA TYR A 162 -4.95 -7.93 -7.43
C TYR A 162 -5.40 -6.76 -6.55
N ASP A 163 -5.43 -7.04 -5.28
CA ASP A 163 -5.45 -6.09 -4.17
C ASP A 163 -4.15 -6.19 -3.37
N SER A 164 -3.80 -5.13 -2.64
CA SER A 164 -2.65 -5.07 -1.74
C SER A 164 -3.01 -4.24 -0.51
N SER A 165 -3.97 -4.74 0.29
CA SER A 165 -4.51 -4.04 1.46
C SER A 165 -4.69 -4.91 2.69
N LEU A 166 -4.68 -6.25 2.55
CA LEU A 166 -4.83 -7.17 3.69
C LEU A 166 -3.49 -7.43 4.38
N LEU A 167 -3.56 -7.85 5.65
CA LEU A 167 -2.41 -7.95 6.54
C LEU A 167 -2.25 -9.36 7.14
N ASP A 168 -2.84 -10.37 6.52
CA ASP A 168 -2.96 -11.71 7.09
C ASP A 168 -2.00 -12.75 6.47
N GLY A 169 -0.96 -12.30 5.77
CA GLY A 169 0.01 -13.20 5.15
C GLY A 169 1.35 -12.55 4.83
N ASP A 170 2.39 -13.39 4.65
CA ASP A 170 3.74 -12.98 4.27
C ASP A 170 4.03 -13.20 2.78
N ALA A 171 3.14 -13.90 2.07
CA ALA A 171 3.27 -14.23 0.65
C ALA A 171 1.95 -14.00 -0.08
N PRO A 172 2.00 -13.72 -1.39
CA PRO A 172 0.79 -13.54 -2.19
C PRO A 172 -0.05 -14.82 -2.24
N TYR A 173 -1.37 -14.66 -2.24
CA TYR A 173 -2.32 -15.74 -2.33
C TYR A 173 -3.54 -15.36 -3.17
N ARG A 174 -4.39 -16.34 -3.52
CA ARG A 174 -5.66 -16.10 -4.19
C ARG A 174 -6.80 -16.18 -3.19
N PHE A 175 -7.75 -15.27 -3.28
CA PHE A 175 -8.93 -15.31 -2.41
C PHE A 175 -10.23 -15.07 -3.18
N SER A 176 -11.29 -15.71 -2.73
CA SER A 176 -12.64 -15.57 -3.28
C SER A 176 -13.21 -14.18 -2.99
N VAL A 177 -13.83 -13.55 -3.97
CA VAL A 177 -14.40 -12.21 -3.83
C VAL A 177 -15.66 -12.16 -2.96
N ALA A 178 -16.34 -13.29 -2.80
CA ALA A 178 -17.48 -13.49 -1.90
C ALA A 178 -17.75 -14.99 -1.71
N ASP A 179 -18.49 -15.33 -0.66
CA ASP A 179 -18.93 -16.71 -0.43
C ASP A 179 -19.73 -17.26 -1.62
N GLY A 180 -19.30 -18.41 -2.14
CA GLY A 180 -19.94 -19.08 -3.27
C GLY A 180 -19.72 -18.42 -4.64
N ASP A 181 -18.93 -17.35 -4.72
CA ASP A 181 -18.50 -16.76 -6.00
C ASP A 181 -17.31 -17.56 -6.56
N SER A 182 -17.32 -17.80 -7.86
CA SER A 182 -16.21 -18.48 -8.56
C SER A 182 -15.08 -17.53 -8.95
N ARG A 183 -15.25 -16.23 -8.78
CA ARG A 183 -14.24 -15.22 -9.07
C ARG A 183 -13.30 -15.06 -7.89
N ASP A 184 -12.05 -14.75 -8.19
CA ASP A 184 -11.01 -14.52 -7.23
C ASP A 184 -10.15 -13.32 -7.61
N LEU A 185 -9.49 -12.76 -6.61
CA LEU A 185 -8.40 -11.80 -6.74
C LEU A 185 -7.11 -12.41 -6.19
N VAL A 186 -6.00 -11.84 -6.57
CA VAL A 186 -4.75 -12.06 -5.86
C VAL A 186 -4.64 -11.01 -4.76
N GLU A 187 -4.36 -11.45 -3.54
CA GLU A 187 -3.90 -10.56 -2.47
C GLU A 187 -2.38 -10.56 -2.43
N ILE A 188 -1.81 -9.37 -2.30
CA ILE A 188 -0.38 -9.20 -2.00
C ILE A 188 -0.31 -8.45 -0.68
N PRO A 189 -0.14 -9.18 0.44
CA PRO A 189 -0.25 -8.61 1.77
C PRO A 189 0.73 -7.48 2.04
N VAL A 190 0.33 -6.60 2.95
CA VAL A 190 1.11 -5.47 3.46
C VAL A 190 1.33 -5.60 4.97
N ASP A 191 2.30 -4.87 5.50
CA ASP A 191 2.62 -4.83 6.93
C ASP A 191 2.87 -3.38 7.36
N TRP A 192 2.28 -2.96 8.49
CA TRP A 192 2.50 -1.63 9.07
C TRP A 192 3.97 -1.34 9.40
N ALA A 193 4.77 -2.36 9.72
CA ALA A 193 6.22 -2.17 9.92
C ALA A 193 6.94 -1.77 8.63
N LEU A 194 6.38 -2.13 7.48
CA LEU A 194 6.88 -1.85 6.13
C LEU A 194 6.18 -0.65 5.47
N ASP A 195 5.67 0.28 6.27
CA ASP A 195 5.11 1.54 5.83
C ASP A 195 5.93 2.71 6.38
N ASP A 196 6.34 3.64 5.50
CA ASP A 196 7.10 4.82 5.91
C ASP A 196 6.26 5.84 6.69
N TRP A 197 4.94 5.76 6.59
CA TRP A 197 4.04 6.60 7.38
C TRP A 197 4.20 6.34 8.87
N GLU A 198 4.19 5.09 9.27
CA GLU A 198 4.33 4.70 10.68
C GLU A 198 5.70 5.07 11.27
N GLN A 199 6.73 5.15 10.42
CA GLN A 199 8.08 5.46 10.87
C GLN A 199 8.39 6.96 10.92
N TYR A 200 7.79 7.75 10.02
CA TYR A 200 8.26 9.11 9.79
C TYR A 200 7.17 10.18 9.80
N ALA A 201 5.89 9.79 9.70
CA ALA A 201 4.86 10.79 9.56
C ALA A 201 4.62 11.54 10.86
N PHE A 202 4.72 12.85 10.77
CA PHE A 202 4.23 13.77 11.78
C PHE A 202 3.17 14.66 11.16
N TYR A 203 1.94 14.48 11.61
CA TYR A 203 0.80 15.21 11.09
C TYR A 203 0.04 15.89 12.23
N PRO A 204 0.23 17.22 12.45
CA PRO A 204 -0.37 17.91 13.57
C PRO A 204 -1.90 17.78 13.60
N GLY A 205 -2.43 17.13 14.63
CA GLY A 205 -3.86 16.96 14.87
C GLY A 205 -4.50 15.72 14.20
N VAL A 206 -3.74 14.92 13.48
CA VAL A 206 -4.24 13.70 12.83
C VAL A 206 -3.47 12.46 13.26
N THR A 207 -2.15 12.43 13.09
CA THR A 207 -1.31 11.36 13.59
C THR A 207 -0.49 11.87 14.76
N GLY A 208 -0.65 11.23 15.87
CA GLY A 208 -0.40 11.82 17.05
C GLY A 208 0.88 11.89 17.72
N SER A 209 1.40 10.80 18.18
CA SER A 209 2.52 10.78 19.10
C SER A 209 3.88 11.05 18.45
N GLY A 210 3.91 11.14 17.14
CA GLY A 210 4.91 11.68 16.25
C GLY A 210 6.34 11.67 16.69
N VAL A 211 6.93 10.51 16.92
CA VAL A 211 8.39 10.41 16.84
C VAL A 211 8.74 10.22 15.37
N ILE A 212 9.43 11.19 14.77
CA ILE A 212 10.05 10.98 13.46
C ILE A 212 11.31 10.16 13.71
N GLU A 213 11.29 8.90 13.28
CA GLU A 213 12.41 7.98 13.50
C GLU A 213 13.67 8.36 12.68
N SER A 214 14.81 7.88 13.16
CA SER A 214 16.08 8.01 12.45
C SER A 214 16.06 7.16 11.17
N PRO A 215 16.40 7.72 9.99
CA PRO A 215 16.50 6.93 8.77
C PRO A 215 17.47 5.74 8.86
N ALA A 216 18.48 5.81 9.74
CA ALA A 216 19.42 4.70 9.97
C ALA A 216 18.74 3.53 10.70
N LYS A 217 17.92 3.80 11.72
CA LYS A 217 17.15 2.77 12.42
C LYS A 217 16.12 2.10 11.51
N VAL A 218 15.42 2.90 10.72
CA VAL A 218 14.42 2.39 9.78
C VAL A 218 15.07 1.56 8.68
N LEU A 219 16.23 1.99 8.16
CA LEU A 219 17.01 1.19 7.23
C LEU A 219 17.42 -0.16 7.84
N GLU A 220 17.88 -0.17 9.12
CA GLU A 220 18.21 -1.41 9.82
C GLU A 220 17.01 -2.33 9.93
N MET A 221 15.85 -1.82 10.37
CA MET A 221 14.61 -2.59 10.49
C MET A 221 14.19 -3.17 9.14
N TRP A 222 14.08 -2.35 8.09
CA TRP A 222 13.64 -2.81 6.77
C TRP A 222 14.64 -3.75 6.10
N THR A 223 15.95 -3.64 6.43
CA THR A 223 16.95 -4.61 5.97
C THR A 223 16.72 -5.97 6.63
N LEU A 224 16.46 -6.01 7.93
CA LEU A 224 16.13 -7.24 8.65
C LEU A 224 14.86 -7.90 8.13
N GLU A 225 13.82 -7.12 7.86
CA GLU A 225 12.59 -7.61 7.26
C GLU A 225 12.83 -8.20 5.86
N ALA A 226 13.56 -7.50 5.00
CA ALA A 226 13.88 -8.01 3.67
C ALA A 226 14.72 -9.30 3.72
N GLU A 227 15.69 -9.40 4.64
CA GLU A 227 16.48 -10.62 4.88
C GLU A 227 15.59 -11.77 5.38
N ALA A 228 14.64 -11.48 6.28
CA ALA A 228 13.70 -12.48 6.83
C ALA A 228 12.73 -12.99 5.75
N HIS A 229 12.13 -12.10 4.98
CA HIS A 229 11.28 -12.49 3.84
C HIS A 229 12.04 -13.31 2.80
N HIS A 230 13.29 -12.92 2.51
CA HIS A 230 14.15 -13.69 1.60
C HIS A 230 14.45 -15.10 2.15
N ALA A 231 14.74 -15.23 3.45
CA ALA A 231 15.00 -16.52 4.08
C ALA A 231 13.75 -17.40 4.15
N ALA A 232 12.59 -16.80 4.35
CA ALA A 232 11.29 -17.48 4.37
C ALA A 232 10.78 -17.87 2.97
N GLY A 233 11.36 -17.32 1.90
CA GLY A 233 10.84 -17.54 0.54
C GLY A 233 9.52 -16.80 0.27
N SER A 234 9.26 -15.72 0.99
CA SER A 234 8.01 -14.93 0.95
C SER A 234 8.15 -13.65 0.11
N CYS A 235 7.34 -12.63 0.36
CA CYS A 235 7.26 -11.42 -0.44
C CYS A 235 7.45 -10.16 0.41
N PHE A 236 8.57 -9.47 0.23
CA PHE A 236 8.81 -8.17 0.87
C PHE A 236 8.11 -7.06 0.08
N VAL A 237 7.13 -6.40 0.68
CA VAL A 237 6.38 -5.28 0.09
C VAL A 237 6.59 -4.03 0.92
N LEU A 238 7.38 -3.08 0.41
CA LEU A 238 7.63 -1.82 1.11
C LEU A 238 6.72 -0.71 0.57
N THR A 239 5.96 -0.09 1.46
CA THR A 239 5.10 1.05 1.15
C THR A 239 5.79 2.35 1.51
N ASN A 240 5.82 3.27 0.56
CA ASN A 240 6.42 4.59 0.73
C ASN A 240 5.46 5.69 0.28
N HIS A 241 5.45 6.79 0.99
CA HIS A 241 4.76 8.01 0.58
C HIS A 241 5.80 9.03 0.08
N PRO A 242 5.75 9.47 -1.19
CA PRO A 242 6.81 10.34 -1.76
C PRO A 242 7.11 11.57 -0.92
N PHE A 243 6.10 12.22 -0.31
CA PHE A 243 6.33 13.40 0.52
C PHE A 243 7.08 13.10 1.83
N ILE A 244 7.16 11.81 2.22
CA ILE A 244 7.89 11.28 3.37
C ILE A 244 9.25 10.75 2.93
N SER A 245 9.28 9.59 2.25
CA SER A 245 10.51 8.89 1.86
C SER A 245 11.32 9.62 0.78
N GLY A 246 10.71 10.54 0.04
CA GLY A 246 11.42 11.40 -0.90
C GLY A 246 12.22 12.55 -0.27
N ARG A 247 12.20 12.74 1.06
CA ARG A 247 13.05 13.73 1.75
C ARG A 247 14.52 13.30 1.71
N PRO A 248 15.49 14.24 1.68
CA PRO A 248 16.88 13.92 1.36
C PRO A 248 17.48 12.75 2.13
N SER A 249 17.43 12.75 3.45
CA SER A 249 18.05 11.68 4.27
C SER A 249 17.31 10.34 4.14
N LYS A 250 15.99 10.40 4.04
CA LYS A 250 15.15 9.19 3.88
C LYS A 250 15.32 8.59 2.48
N ALA A 251 15.40 9.42 1.45
CA ALA A 251 15.67 8.97 0.09
C ALA A 251 17.05 8.29 -0.04
N VAL A 252 18.06 8.76 0.70
CA VAL A 252 19.35 8.07 0.77
C VAL A 252 19.25 6.72 1.46
N ALA A 253 18.53 6.63 2.57
CA ALA A 253 18.31 5.35 3.26
C ALA A 253 17.52 4.37 2.37
N LEU A 254 16.46 4.84 1.70
CA LEU A 254 15.71 4.02 0.74
C LEU A 254 16.58 3.53 -0.42
N GLU A 255 17.45 4.39 -0.98
CA GLU A 255 18.38 3.99 -2.02
C GLU A 255 19.36 2.91 -1.55
N GLN A 256 19.84 3.01 -0.32
CA GLN A 256 20.71 1.98 0.29
C GLN A 256 19.95 0.65 0.45
N LEU A 257 18.70 0.69 0.93
CA LEU A 257 17.86 -0.50 1.04
C LEU A 257 17.62 -1.16 -0.32
N ILE A 258 17.26 -0.39 -1.35
CA ILE A 258 17.09 -0.88 -2.72
C ILE A 258 18.37 -1.62 -3.18
N SER A 259 19.53 -1.02 -2.95
CA SER A 259 20.82 -1.64 -3.30
C SER A 259 21.05 -2.97 -2.58
N GLN A 260 20.74 -3.03 -1.29
CA GLN A 260 20.91 -4.23 -0.45
C GLN A 260 19.94 -5.35 -0.90
N VAL A 261 18.65 -5.02 -1.07
CA VAL A 261 17.63 -5.98 -1.48
C VAL A 261 17.92 -6.53 -2.88
N LYS A 262 18.33 -5.68 -3.81
CA LYS A 262 18.71 -6.11 -5.17
C LYS A 262 19.95 -7.02 -5.18
N ALA A 263 20.84 -6.90 -4.22
CA ALA A 263 22.04 -7.71 -4.09
C ALA A 263 21.80 -9.09 -3.46
N MET A 264 20.61 -9.36 -2.92
CA MET A 264 20.26 -10.68 -2.34
C MET A 264 20.13 -11.71 -3.46
N ASP A 265 20.90 -12.79 -3.38
CA ASP A 265 20.89 -13.86 -4.40
C ASP A 265 19.53 -14.57 -4.47
N GLY A 266 18.88 -14.50 -5.63
CA GLY A 266 17.55 -15.08 -5.85
C GLY A 266 16.40 -14.20 -5.35
N MET A 267 16.59 -12.90 -5.06
CA MET A 267 15.50 -11.95 -4.81
C MET A 267 14.95 -11.41 -6.13
N TRP A 268 13.67 -11.63 -6.38
CA TRP A 268 12.96 -11.10 -7.54
C TRP A 268 12.40 -9.71 -7.25
N VAL A 269 13.17 -8.67 -7.56
CA VAL A 269 12.72 -7.28 -7.40
C VAL A 269 11.88 -6.87 -8.61
N THR A 270 10.57 -6.67 -8.41
CA THR A 270 9.64 -6.41 -9.51
C THR A 270 8.39 -5.65 -9.06
N THR A 271 7.46 -5.36 -10.01
CA THR A 271 6.17 -4.72 -9.71
C THR A 271 5.16 -5.70 -9.13
N LEU A 272 4.16 -5.18 -8.42
CA LEU A 272 3.09 -6.01 -7.87
C LEU A 272 2.24 -6.68 -8.96
N ALA A 273 2.03 -6.04 -10.11
CA ALA A 273 1.33 -6.66 -11.23
C ALA A 273 2.02 -7.94 -11.69
N LYS A 274 3.35 -7.95 -11.81
CA LYS A 274 4.10 -9.15 -12.21
C LYS A 274 4.05 -10.24 -11.15
N ILE A 275 4.08 -9.85 -9.86
CA ILE A 275 3.89 -10.79 -8.75
C ILE A 275 2.50 -11.40 -8.82
N ALA A 276 1.45 -10.59 -9.01
CA ALA A 276 0.08 -11.04 -9.12
C ALA A 276 -0.15 -11.97 -10.32
N GLU A 277 0.40 -11.63 -11.48
CA GLU A 277 0.35 -12.48 -12.68
C GLU A 277 0.97 -13.85 -12.43
N HIS A 278 2.14 -13.87 -11.79
CA HIS A 278 2.82 -15.10 -11.42
C HIS A 278 2.01 -15.93 -10.42
N THR A 279 1.51 -15.30 -9.35
CA THR A 279 0.68 -15.93 -8.33
C THR A 279 -0.56 -16.55 -8.96
N ARG A 280 -1.27 -15.82 -9.83
CA ARG A 280 -2.46 -16.32 -10.52
C ARG A 280 -2.15 -17.53 -11.42
N ALA A 281 -0.97 -17.58 -12.02
CA ALA A 281 -0.56 -18.66 -12.89
C ALA A 281 -0.11 -19.93 -12.13
N THR A 282 0.39 -19.81 -10.91
CA THR A 282 1.05 -20.89 -10.19
C THR A 282 0.30 -21.37 -8.94
N VAL A 283 -0.42 -20.48 -8.25
CA VAL A 283 -1.19 -20.82 -7.05
C VAL A 283 -2.59 -21.28 -7.48
N THR A 284 -2.96 -22.51 -7.12
CA THR A 284 -4.26 -23.10 -7.47
C THR A 284 -5.28 -23.00 -6.34
N GLU A 285 -4.81 -22.89 -5.09
CA GLU A 285 -5.65 -22.76 -3.93
C GLU A 285 -6.28 -21.35 -3.86
N VAL A 286 -7.56 -21.29 -3.54
CA VAL A 286 -8.31 -20.04 -3.38
C VAL A 286 -8.87 -20.02 -1.97
N HIS A 287 -8.45 -19.05 -1.17
CA HIS A 287 -8.86 -18.88 0.21
C HIS A 287 -10.20 -18.14 0.29
N SER A 288 -10.93 -18.33 1.38
CA SER A 288 -12.16 -17.59 1.66
C SER A 288 -12.00 -16.82 2.96
N HIS A 289 -12.28 -15.53 2.91
CA HIS A 289 -12.39 -14.71 4.11
C HIS A 289 -13.82 -14.78 4.63
N ALA A 290 -13.99 -15.17 5.89
CA ALA A 290 -15.28 -15.19 6.55
C ALA A 290 -15.37 -14.10 7.60
N ARG A 291 -16.50 -13.39 7.60
CA ARG A 291 -16.80 -12.43 8.66
C ARG A 291 -16.95 -13.18 9.99
N ILE A 292 -16.21 -12.72 11.01
CA ILE A 292 -16.34 -13.28 12.35
C ILE A 292 -17.66 -12.81 12.96
N GLU A 293 -18.54 -13.76 13.30
CA GLU A 293 -19.74 -13.49 14.06
C GLU A 293 -19.44 -13.63 15.56
N VAL A 294 -19.78 -12.64 16.35
CA VAL A 294 -19.65 -12.67 17.79
C VAL A 294 -21.02 -12.99 18.40
N PRO A 295 -21.24 -14.22 18.96
CA PRO A 295 -22.52 -14.60 19.52
C PRO A 295 -22.97 -13.63 20.63
N GLY A 296 -24.21 -13.17 20.56
CA GLY A 296 -24.79 -12.25 21.55
C GLY A 296 -24.47 -10.78 21.35
N PHE A 297 -23.62 -10.44 20.39
CA PHE A 297 -23.53 -9.06 19.91
C PHE A 297 -24.48 -8.92 18.72
N PRO A 298 -25.55 -8.09 18.84
CA PRO A 298 -26.35 -7.76 17.70
C PRO A 298 -25.44 -7.09 16.65
N ASP A 299 -25.80 -7.31 15.39
CA ASP A 299 -25.07 -6.73 14.26
C ASP A 299 -24.44 -5.39 14.61
N ALA A 300 -23.13 -5.30 14.48
CA ALA A 300 -22.36 -4.11 14.78
C ALA A 300 -22.64 -2.94 13.80
N GLY A 301 -23.84 -2.85 13.30
CA GLY A 301 -24.44 -1.65 12.73
C GLY A 301 -24.69 -0.53 13.76
N ALA A 302 -24.52 -0.82 15.05
CA ALA A 302 -24.45 0.19 16.09
C ALA A 302 -23.03 0.80 16.08
N ARG A 303 -22.92 1.86 15.35
CA ARG A 303 -21.77 2.73 15.18
C ARG A 303 -21.01 2.95 16.49
N PHE A 304 -19.75 2.51 16.56
CA PHE A 304 -18.77 3.19 17.37
C PHE A 304 -18.61 4.60 16.77
N THR A 305 -19.22 5.59 17.36
CA THR A 305 -18.98 6.97 16.96
C THR A 305 -17.52 7.30 17.26
N PRO A 306 -16.83 8.09 16.40
CA PRO A 306 -15.43 8.50 16.63
C PRO A 306 -15.16 9.15 18.01
N ALA A 307 -16.19 9.60 18.70
CA ALA A 307 -16.11 10.11 20.06
C ALA A 307 -15.85 9.03 21.12
N GLN A 308 -16.15 7.76 20.85
CA GLN A 308 -15.95 6.66 21.81
C GLN A 308 -14.55 6.03 21.71
N VAL A 309 -13.83 6.25 20.62
CA VAL A 309 -12.44 5.80 20.42
C VAL A 309 -11.43 6.79 21.05
N ARG A 310 -11.85 7.97 21.46
CA ARG A 310 -10.98 9.06 21.97
C ARG A 310 -10.80 9.09 23.48
N GLN A 311 -10.89 7.98 24.19
CA GLN A 311 -10.38 7.94 25.55
C GLN A 311 -9.23 6.94 25.66
N PRO A 312 -7.96 7.41 25.62
CA PRO A 312 -6.94 6.65 26.30
C PRO A 312 -7.31 6.67 27.78
N VAL A 313 -7.59 5.49 28.31
CA VAL A 313 -7.64 5.29 29.76
C VAL A 313 -6.21 5.43 30.26
N LEU A 314 -5.76 6.65 30.43
CA LEU A 314 -4.72 7.00 31.37
C LEU A 314 -5.39 7.83 32.45
N ALA A 315 -5.99 7.11 33.39
CA ALA A 315 -6.28 7.68 34.69
C ALA A 315 -4.94 8.17 35.28
N ALA A 316 -4.73 9.45 35.23
CA ALA A 316 -3.75 10.10 36.08
C ALA A 316 -4.19 9.84 37.53
N GLY A 317 -3.38 9.09 38.23
CA GLY A 317 -3.61 8.80 39.63
C GLY A 317 -2.43 8.14 40.30
N GLN A 318 -1.62 8.94 40.93
CA GLN A 318 -0.68 8.62 42.00
C GLN A 318 0.71 8.11 41.59
N LEU A 319 1.61 9.03 41.43
CA LEU A 319 2.79 9.14 42.31
C LEU A 319 3.12 10.62 42.48
#